data_cf97da288fbb82af65a5bd8472510891
#
_entry.id   cf97da288fbb82af65a5bd8472510891
#
_cell.length_a   1.000
_cell.length_b   1.000
_cell.length_c   1.000
_cell.angle_alpha   90.00
_cell.angle_beta   90.00
_cell.angle_gamma   90.00
#
_symmetry.space_group_name_H-M   'P 1'
#
loop_
_entity.id
_entity.type
_entity.pdbx_description
1 polymer ?
#
loop_
_entity_poly.entity_id
_entity_poly.type
_entity_poly.pdbx_seq_one_letter_code
_entity_poly.pdbx_strand_id
1 'polypeptide(L)'
;MKLKDIADCIITGVLTRRVVYDGEDNDSSLKEGKILVPKAIDDGLIDHSLLQRVKLDKEVKDKFYTKKGDVIMKLSTPYDSCTIDREEDEGLIVPSFSVIIRGIKDGYDPYFIMAFLSSKYAWNQIERLRSGRVISILSNDSVSELEIPDFSKVEVRKISQRYKKYLDFKRLSSEIIELEKERNDALFFSKEA
;
A
#
# COMPACT_ATOMS: atom_id res chain seq x y z
N MET A 1 -19.05 11.92 -6.03
CA MET A 1 -17.76 12.54 -6.42
C MET A 1 -16.75 11.45 -6.77
N LYS A 2 -15.64 11.78 -7.42
CA LYS A 2 -14.62 10.80 -7.83
C LYS A 2 -13.41 10.83 -6.92
N LEU A 3 -12.63 9.74 -6.88
CA LEU A 3 -11.43 9.66 -6.05
C LEU A 3 -10.43 10.79 -6.37
N LYS A 4 -10.26 11.15 -7.64
CA LYS A 4 -9.43 12.29 -8.07
C LYS A 4 -9.88 13.65 -7.53
N ASP A 5 -11.14 13.77 -7.12
CA ASP A 5 -11.67 15.06 -6.62
C ASP A 5 -11.21 15.32 -5.17
N ILE A 6 -10.78 14.28 -4.45
CA ILE A 6 -10.39 14.34 -3.03
C ILE A 6 -8.90 14.09 -2.78
N ALA A 7 -8.10 13.96 -3.82
CA ALA A 7 -6.64 13.86 -3.75
C ALA A 7 -5.98 14.84 -4.72
N ASP A 8 -4.82 15.37 -4.38
CA ASP A 8 -4.08 16.28 -5.26
C ASP A 8 -3.48 15.55 -6.45
N CYS A 9 -3.02 14.32 -6.23
CA CYS A 9 -2.53 13.49 -7.32
C CYS A 9 -2.74 11.99 -7.06
N ILE A 10 -2.97 11.27 -8.16
CA ILE A 10 -2.99 9.80 -8.22
C ILE A 10 -2.00 9.43 -9.30
N ILE A 11 -0.87 8.82 -8.91
CA ILE A 11 0.23 8.54 -9.83
C ILE A 11 0.64 7.08 -9.78
N THR A 12 0.90 6.50 -10.95
CA THR A 12 1.51 5.17 -11.05
C THR A 12 2.97 5.22 -10.60
N GLY A 13 3.40 4.20 -9.86
CA GLY A 13 4.78 4.09 -9.39
C GLY A 13 5.81 3.96 -10.52
N VAL A 14 7.08 3.82 -10.16
CA VAL A 14 8.19 3.75 -11.11
C VAL A 14 8.31 2.36 -11.75
N LEU A 15 8.71 2.33 -13.02
CA LEU A 15 9.09 1.09 -13.69
C LEU A 15 10.46 0.62 -13.16
N THR A 16 10.46 -0.32 -12.23
CA THR A 16 11.64 -0.73 -11.43
C THR A 16 12.83 -1.15 -12.28
N ARG A 17 12.60 -1.86 -13.41
CA ARG A 17 13.66 -2.25 -14.34
C ARG A 17 14.46 -1.08 -14.95
N ARG A 18 14.01 0.17 -14.75
CA ARG A 18 14.72 1.37 -15.26
C ARG A 18 15.64 1.98 -14.23
N VAL A 19 15.54 1.58 -12.98
CA VAL A 19 16.23 2.22 -11.84
C VAL A 19 16.97 1.21 -10.96
N VAL A 20 16.64 -0.08 -11.07
CA VAL A 20 17.30 -1.16 -10.32
C VAL A 20 18.51 -1.63 -11.12
N TYR A 21 19.64 -1.76 -10.43
CA TYR A 21 20.86 -2.35 -10.99
C TYR A 21 20.68 -3.85 -11.20
N ASP A 22 20.98 -4.31 -12.40
CA ASP A 22 20.83 -5.72 -12.84
C ASP A 22 22.22 -6.41 -13.07
N GLY A 23 23.28 -5.85 -12.51
CA GLY A 23 24.62 -6.43 -12.62
C GLY A 23 24.93 -7.41 -11.49
N GLU A 24 25.84 -8.35 -11.76
CA GLU A 24 26.30 -9.36 -10.79
C GLU A 24 27.35 -8.80 -9.80
N ASP A 25 27.99 -7.67 -10.12
CA ASP A 25 29.04 -7.09 -9.29
C ASP A 25 28.48 -6.43 -8.04
N ASN A 26 29.16 -6.69 -6.92
CA ASN A 26 28.81 -6.12 -5.62
C ASN A 26 29.37 -4.70 -5.50
N ASP A 27 28.97 -3.79 -6.41
CA ASP A 27 29.42 -2.40 -6.39
C ASP A 27 28.85 -1.72 -5.14
N SER A 28 29.74 -1.43 -4.18
CA SER A 28 29.42 -0.75 -2.94
C SER A 28 29.12 0.76 -3.09
N SER A 29 29.35 1.31 -4.29
CA SER A 29 29.09 2.72 -4.59
C SER A 29 27.61 3.00 -4.91
N LEU A 30 26.84 1.96 -5.22
CA LEU A 30 25.45 2.09 -5.60
C LEU A 30 24.56 2.36 -4.38
N LYS A 31 23.59 3.26 -4.55
CA LYS A 31 22.62 3.58 -3.51
C LYS A 31 21.68 2.40 -3.28
N GLU A 32 21.47 2.06 -2.02
CA GLU A 32 20.47 1.06 -1.65
C GLU A 32 19.05 1.65 -1.59
N GLY A 33 18.06 0.83 -1.94
CA GLY A 33 16.65 1.17 -1.86
C GLY A 33 15.81 -0.02 -1.44
N LYS A 34 14.59 0.25 -0.95
CA LYS A 34 13.58 -0.76 -0.63
C LYS A 34 12.35 -0.53 -1.52
N ILE A 35 11.90 -1.57 -2.20
CA ILE A 35 10.70 -1.52 -3.05
C ILE A 35 9.53 -2.10 -2.28
N LEU A 36 8.43 -1.35 -2.23
CA LEU A 36 7.14 -1.81 -1.74
C LEU A 36 6.46 -2.67 -2.83
N VAL A 37 6.92 -3.91 -2.96
CA VAL A 37 6.36 -4.85 -3.94
C VAL A 37 4.89 -5.17 -3.63
N PRO A 38 4.03 -5.42 -4.62
CA PRO A 38 2.59 -5.67 -4.39
C PRO A 38 2.30 -6.78 -3.38
N LYS A 39 3.13 -7.82 -3.31
CA LYS A 39 2.97 -8.92 -2.34
C LYS A 39 3.18 -8.50 -0.89
N ALA A 40 3.88 -7.38 -0.65
CA ALA A 40 4.10 -6.84 0.70
C ALA A 40 2.88 -6.04 1.22
N ILE A 41 1.89 -5.76 0.37
CA ILE A 41 0.64 -5.11 0.77
C ILE A 41 -0.41 -6.20 0.94
N ASP A 42 -0.92 -6.37 2.14
CA ASP A 42 -1.94 -7.36 2.46
C ASP A 42 -3.02 -6.79 3.38
N ASP A 43 -4.23 -6.69 2.85
CA ASP A 43 -5.44 -6.26 3.54
C ASP A 43 -5.21 -5.10 4.53
N GLY A 44 -4.64 -4.01 4.01
CA GLY A 44 -4.44 -2.76 4.73
C GLY A 44 -3.08 -2.59 5.41
N LEU A 45 -2.28 -3.63 5.52
CA LEU A 45 -0.99 -3.62 6.21
C LEU A 45 0.18 -3.81 5.23
N ILE A 46 1.38 -3.42 5.68
CA ILE A 46 2.65 -3.68 4.98
C ILE A 46 3.41 -4.76 5.73
N ASP A 47 3.72 -5.85 5.04
CA ASP A 47 4.65 -6.86 5.52
C ASP A 47 6.08 -6.46 5.15
N HIS A 48 6.83 -5.97 6.12
CA HIS A 48 8.21 -5.52 5.94
C HIS A 48 9.18 -6.64 5.59
N SER A 49 8.87 -7.89 5.91
CA SER A 49 9.70 -9.05 5.56
C SER A 49 9.70 -9.33 4.06
N LEU A 50 8.65 -8.88 3.36
CA LEU A 50 8.47 -9.04 1.93
C LEU A 50 8.97 -7.85 1.10
N LEU A 51 9.48 -6.78 1.73
CA LEU A 51 10.08 -5.66 1.02
C LEU A 51 11.31 -6.12 0.25
N GLN A 52 11.43 -5.71 -1.02
CA GLN A 52 12.57 -6.06 -1.84
C GLN A 52 13.68 -5.02 -1.68
N ARG A 53 14.84 -5.46 -1.15
CA ARG A 53 16.06 -4.64 -1.13
C ARG A 53 16.71 -4.68 -2.49
N VAL A 54 17.13 -3.53 -3.00
CA VAL A 54 17.74 -3.38 -4.32
C VAL A 54 18.88 -2.39 -4.30
N LYS A 55 19.81 -2.52 -5.24
CA LYS A 55 20.77 -1.48 -5.59
C LYS A 55 20.22 -0.67 -6.75
N LEU A 56 20.44 0.63 -6.72
CA LEU A 56 19.92 1.58 -7.71
C LEU A 56 21.06 2.09 -8.58
N ASP A 57 20.93 1.93 -9.89
CA ASP A 57 21.86 2.47 -10.89
C ASP A 57 21.47 3.88 -11.35
N LYS A 58 20.23 4.27 -11.08
CA LYS A 58 19.69 5.60 -11.40
C LYS A 58 18.90 6.19 -10.25
N GLU A 59 18.89 7.50 -10.22
CA GLU A 59 18.11 8.24 -9.24
C GLU A 59 16.60 8.00 -9.45
N VAL A 60 15.92 7.62 -8.37
CA VAL A 60 14.47 7.53 -8.33
C VAL A 60 13.92 8.90 -7.97
N LYS A 61 13.00 9.44 -8.79
CA LYS A 61 12.37 10.73 -8.52
C LYS A 61 11.59 10.69 -7.21
N ASP A 62 11.68 11.76 -6.43
CA ASP A 62 11.05 11.91 -5.11
C ASP A 62 9.56 11.54 -5.07
N LYS A 63 8.82 11.82 -6.14
CA LYS A 63 7.40 11.48 -6.24
C LYS A 63 7.06 9.99 -6.16
N PHE A 64 8.03 9.10 -6.39
CA PHE A 64 7.84 7.66 -6.35
C PHE A 64 8.20 7.01 -5.02
N TYR A 65 8.68 7.79 -4.06
CA TYR A 65 8.86 7.35 -2.69
C TYR A 65 7.57 7.56 -1.89
N THR A 66 7.28 6.62 -1.00
CA THR A 66 6.18 6.75 -0.04
C THR A 66 6.43 7.91 0.92
N LYS A 67 5.37 8.64 1.24
CA LYS A 67 5.37 9.75 2.21
C LYS A 67 4.21 9.57 3.17
N LYS A 68 4.37 10.07 4.37
CA LYS A 68 3.30 10.07 5.38
C LYS A 68 1.99 10.63 4.82
N GLY A 69 0.91 9.91 5.05
CA GLY A 69 -0.42 10.27 4.57
C GLY A 69 -0.75 9.77 3.15
N ASP A 70 0.18 9.11 2.45
CA ASP A 70 -0.12 8.45 1.19
C ASP A 70 -1.01 7.23 1.41
N VAL A 71 -1.82 6.92 0.40
CA VAL A 71 -2.46 5.61 0.25
C VAL A 71 -1.86 4.94 -1.00
N ILE A 72 -1.36 3.72 -0.82
CA ILE A 72 -0.81 2.92 -1.92
C ILE A 72 -1.80 1.81 -2.24
N MET A 73 -2.20 1.67 -3.50
CA MET A 73 -3.13 0.63 -3.95
C MET A 73 -2.48 -0.23 -5.04
N LYS A 74 -2.63 -1.54 -4.92
CA LYS A 74 -2.23 -2.48 -5.99
C LYS A 74 -3.13 -2.33 -7.21
N LEU A 75 -2.54 -2.40 -8.40
CA LEU A 75 -3.27 -2.35 -9.68
C LEU A 75 -3.70 -3.73 -10.18
N SER A 76 -3.31 -4.79 -9.49
CA SER A 76 -3.67 -6.19 -9.81
C SER A 76 -4.37 -6.86 -8.63
N THR A 77 -5.09 -7.93 -8.90
CA THR A 77 -5.79 -8.75 -7.91
C THR A 77 -4.82 -9.45 -6.94
N PRO A 78 -5.12 -9.47 -5.64
CA PRO A 78 -6.16 -8.69 -4.96
C PRO A 78 -5.79 -7.20 -4.95
N TYR A 79 -6.79 -6.31 -5.13
CA TYR A 79 -6.59 -4.85 -5.20
C TYR A 79 -6.45 -4.23 -3.82
N ASP A 80 -5.61 -4.84 -2.97
CA ASP A 80 -5.38 -4.32 -1.63
C ASP A 80 -4.69 -2.96 -1.67
N SER A 81 -4.86 -2.23 -0.60
CA SER A 81 -4.21 -0.95 -0.38
C SER A 81 -3.67 -0.86 1.04
N CYS A 82 -2.71 0.03 1.25
CA CYS A 82 -2.18 0.37 2.57
C CYS A 82 -2.03 1.87 2.70
N THR A 83 -1.99 2.38 3.94
CA THR A 83 -1.66 3.78 4.21
C THR A 83 -0.28 3.89 4.82
N ILE A 84 0.42 4.98 4.50
CA ILE A 84 1.73 5.31 5.05
C ILE A 84 1.50 6.18 6.28
N ASP A 85 1.42 5.55 7.44
CA ASP A 85 1.15 6.21 8.72
C ASP A 85 2.28 6.07 9.76
N ARG A 86 3.28 5.22 9.47
CA ARG A 86 4.44 4.95 10.31
C ARG A 86 5.72 5.43 9.64
N GLU A 87 6.71 5.85 10.41
CA GLU A 87 8.01 6.31 9.89
C GLU A 87 8.74 5.21 9.11
N GLU A 88 8.62 3.96 9.53
CA GLU A 88 9.25 2.82 8.85
C GLU A 88 8.67 2.53 7.45
N ASP A 89 7.46 3.03 7.16
CA ASP A 89 6.78 2.91 5.88
C ASP A 89 7.15 4.04 4.91
N GLU A 90 7.84 5.07 5.38
CA GLU A 90 8.29 6.19 4.54
C GLU A 90 9.56 5.84 3.75
N GLY A 91 9.72 6.46 2.60
CA GLY A 91 10.92 6.28 1.76
C GLY A 91 10.98 4.95 0.99
N LEU A 92 9.89 4.19 0.94
CA LEU A 92 9.80 3.00 0.11
C LEU A 92 9.54 3.38 -1.36
N ILE A 93 10.19 2.70 -2.29
CA ILE A 93 9.98 2.91 -3.73
C ILE A 93 8.70 2.18 -4.15
N VAL A 94 7.75 2.91 -4.74
CA VAL A 94 6.50 2.35 -5.25
C VAL A 94 6.68 1.90 -6.70
N PRO A 95 6.49 0.60 -7.01
CA PRO A 95 6.63 0.07 -8.36
C PRO A 95 5.41 0.39 -9.24
N SER A 96 5.56 0.28 -10.57
CA SER A 96 4.52 0.58 -11.55
C SER A 96 3.28 -0.32 -11.50
N PHE A 97 3.29 -1.37 -10.67
CA PHE A 97 2.13 -2.22 -10.40
C PHE A 97 1.25 -1.71 -9.24
N SER A 98 1.55 -0.51 -8.75
CA SER A 98 0.79 0.18 -7.71
C SER A 98 0.61 1.65 -8.06
N VAL A 99 -0.39 2.29 -7.48
CA VAL A 99 -0.61 3.74 -7.53
C VAL A 99 -0.42 4.35 -6.17
N ILE A 100 0.04 5.59 -6.17
CA ILE A 100 0.16 6.47 -5.01
C ILE A 100 -0.99 7.48 -5.08
N ILE A 101 -1.82 7.52 -4.05
CA ILE A 101 -2.86 8.52 -3.84
C ILE A 101 -2.32 9.48 -2.78
N ARG A 102 -2.05 10.72 -3.15
CA ARG A 102 -1.32 11.69 -2.32
C ARG A 102 -2.02 13.03 -2.27
N GLY A 103 -1.79 13.78 -1.17
CA GLY A 103 -2.37 15.10 -0.98
C GLY A 103 -3.88 15.02 -0.76
N ILE A 104 -4.29 14.23 0.25
CA ILE A 104 -5.72 14.05 0.55
C ILE A 104 -6.26 15.37 1.09
N LYS A 105 -7.33 15.85 0.45
CA LYS A 105 -7.92 17.16 0.71
C LYS A 105 -8.62 17.22 2.07
N ASP A 106 -8.72 18.42 2.61
CA ASP A 106 -9.40 18.70 3.88
C ASP A 106 -10.83 18.13 3.91
N GLY A 107 -11.13 17.50 5.03
CA GLY A 107 -12.41 16.82 5.24
C GLY A 107 -12.39 15.33 4.97
N TYR A 108 -11.28 14.82 4.39
CA TYR A 108 -10.99 13.41 4.18
C TYR A 108 -9.67 13.05 4.85
N ASP A 109 -9.38 11.76 4.97
CA ASP A 109 -8.10 11.24 5.44
C ASP A 109 -7.76 9.89 4.79
N PRO A 110 -6.53 9.39 4.95
CA PRO A 110 -6.10 8.12 4.35
C PRO A 110 -7.01 6.93 4.74
N TYR A 111 -7.48 6.87 5.97
CA TYR A 111 -8.29 5.76 6.46
C TYR A 111 -9.68 5.73 5.84
N PHE A 112 -10.25 6.89 5.52
CA PHE A 112 -11.50 6.97 4.75
C PHE A 112 -11.31 6.38 3.35
N ILE A 113 -10.23 6.77 2.67
CA ILE A 113 -9.91 6.24 1.33
C ILE A 113 -9.68 4.73 1.41
N MET A 114 -8.95 4.25 2.41
CA MET A 114 -8.74 2.83 2.65
C MET A 114 -10.06 2.07 2.85
N ALA A 115 -10.95 2.59 3.71
CA ALA A 115 -12.26 2.02 3.94
C ALA A 115 -13.11 1.96 2.67
N PHE A 116 -13.05 3.00 1.83
CA PHE A 116 -13.71 3.03 0.54
C PHE A 116 -13.14 1.96 -0.39
N LEU A 117 -11.83 1.92 -0.60
CA LEU A 117 -11.16 0.99 -1.51
C LEU A 117 -11.39 -0.49 -1.10
N SER A 118 -11.47 -0.77 0.20
CA SER A 118 -11.75 -2.12 0.74
C SER A 118 -13.25 -2.49 0.71
N SER A 119 -14.13 -1.56 0.32
CA SER A 119 -15.57 -1.79 0.33
C SER A 119 -16.03 -2.61 -0.88
N LYS A 120 -17.12 -3.37 -0.70
CA LYS A 120 -17.82 -4.02 -1.82
C LYS A 120 -18.30 -3.02 -2.88
N TYR A 121 -18.53 -1.78 -2.47
CA TYR A 121 -18.96 -0.72 -3.38
C TYR A 121 -17.85 -0.36 -4.38
N ALA A 122 -16.63 -0.14 -3.91
CA ALA A 122 -15.48 0.10 -4.78
C ALA A 122 -15.14 -1.15 -5.61
N TRP A 123 -15.17 -2.33 -4.98
CA TRP A 123 -14.93 -3.61 -5.66
C TRP A 123 -15.87 -3.81 -6.85
N ASN A 124 -17.17 -3.56 -6.69
CA ASN A 124 -18.15 -3.69 -7.78
C ASN A 124 -17.86 -2.74 -8.95
N GLN A 125 -17.33 -1.55 -8.68
CA GLN A 125 -16.91 -0.63 -9.75
C GLN A 125 -15.68 -1.17 -10.48
N ILE A 126 -14.69 -1.66 -9.74
CA ILE A 126 -13.47 -2.25 -10.31
C ILE A 126 -13.82 -3.44 -11.20
N GLU A 127 -14.71 -4.34 -10.75
CA GLU A 127 -15.16 -5.48 -11.55
C GLU A 127 -15.86 -5.07 -12.85
N ARG A 128 -16.68 -4.02 -12.84
CA ARG A 128 -17.30 -3.47 -14.06
C ARG A 128 -16.25 -2.92 -15.03
N LEU A 129 -15.21 -2.25 -14.52
CA LEU A 129 -14.13 -1.72 -15.36
C LEU A 129 -13.28 -2.83 -16.00
N ARG A 130 -13.25 -4.03 -15.37
CA ARG A 130 -12.56 -5.22 -15.88
C ARG A 130 -13.36 -6.00 -16.90
N SER A 131 -14.69 -5.93 -16.82
CA SER A 131 -15.58 -6.70 -17.71
C SER A 131 -15.26 -6.43 -19.18
N GLY A 132 -14.88 -7.48 -19.91
CA GLY A 132 -14.48 -7.39 -21.32
C GLY A 132 -12.99 -7.16 -21.59
N ARG A 133 -12.12 -7.11 -20.55
CA ARG A 133 -10.66 -7.00 -20.73
C ARG A 133 -9.95 -8.31 -20.38
N VAL A 134 -9.04 -8.74 -21.26
CA VAL A 134 -8.19 -9.93 -21.06
C VAL A 134 -7.14 -9.68 -19.96
N ILE A 135 -6.75 -8.43 -19.71
CA ILE A 135 -5.72 -8.05 -18.74
C ILE A 135 -6.38 -7.48 -17.50
N SER A 136 -6.10 -8.10 -16.35
CA SER A 136 -6.67 -7.76 -15.03
C SER A 136 -5.92 -6.64 -14.29
N ILE A 137 -5.16 -5.80 -14.97
CA ILE A 137 -4.44 -4.66 -14.38
C ILE A 137 -5.26 -3.39 -14.58
N LEU A 138 -5.56 -2.70 -13.47
CA LEU A 138 -6.21 -1.40 -13.50
C LEU A 138 -5.25 -0.33 -14.03
N SER A 139 -5.80 0.63 -14.77
CA SER A 139 -5.06 1.85 -15.10
C SER A 139 -5.19 2.88 -13.98
N ASN A 140 -4.23 3.81 -13.94
CA ASN A 140 -4.32 4.98 -13.06
C ASN A 140 -5.63 5.76 -13.25
N ASP A 141 -6.04 5.94 -14.51
CA ASP A 141 -7.29 6.63 -14.83
C ASP A 141 -8.51 5.89 -14.28
N SER A 142 -8.51 4.55 -14.36
CA SER A 142 -9.58 3.73 -13.78
C SER A 142 -9.71 3.93 -12.27
N VAL A 143 -8.59 3.99 -11.55
CA VAL A 143 -8.58 4.26 -10.10
C VAL A 143 -9.05 5.69 -9.81
N SER A 144 -8.60 6.65 -10.59
CA SER A 144 -8.95 8.07 -10.46
C SER A 144 -10.45 8.34 -10.64
N GLU A 145 -11.11 7.55 -11.47
CA GLU A 145 -12.53 7.68 -11.81
C GLU A 145 -13.46 6.90 -10.87
N LEU A 146 -12.95 6.18 -9.87
CA LEU A 146 -13.78 5.49 -8.89
C LEU A 146 -14.70 6.50 -8.18
N GLU A 147 -15.99 6.19 -8.16
CA GLU A 147 -17.02 7.05 -7.59
C GLU A 147 -17.19 6.77 -6.11
N ILE A 148 -17.08 7.82 -5.30
CA ILE A 148 -17.30 7.79 -3.86
C ILE A 148 -18.71 8.34 -3.60
N PRO A 149 -19.56 7.62 -2.82
CA PRO A 149 -20.85 8.16 -2.40
C PRO A 149 -20.69 9.47 -1.64
N ASP A 150 -21.73 10.28 -1.63
CA ASP A 150 -21.72 11.51 -0.86
C ASP A 150 -21.86 11.21 0.64
N PHE A 151 -20.90 11.69 1.43
CA PHE A 151 -20.86 11.57 2.87
C PHE A 151 -20.70 12.92 3.53
N SER A 152 -21.42 13.15 4.60
CA SER A 152 -21.18 14.30 5.47
C SER A 152 -19.82 14.20 6.16
N LYS A 153 -19.22 15.32 6.55
CA LYS A 153 -17.94 15.36 7.29
C LYS A 153 -17.96 14.48 8.55
N VAL A 154 -19.13 14.36 9.20
CA VAL A 154 -19.31 13.53 10.40
C VAL A 154 -19.22 12.05 10.07
N GLU A 155 -19.82 11.63 8.95
CA GLU A 155 -19.77 10.24 8.48
C GLU A 155 -18.35 9.87 8.04
N VAL A 156 -17.68 10.74 7.26
CA VAL A 156 -16.29 10.55 6.88
C VAL A 156 -15.43 10.28 8.11
N ARG A 157 -15.51 11.16 9.14
CA ARG A 157 -14.75 10.99 10.39
C ARG A 157 -15.07 9.66 11.09
N LYS A 158 -16.33 9.27 11.16
CA LYS A 158 -16.74 8.00 11.79
C LYS A 158 -16.19 6.80 11.04
N ILE A 159 -16.26 6.81 9.70
CA ILE A 159 -15.72 5.75 8.84
C ILE A 159 -14.20 5.64 9.05
N SER A 160 -13.48 6.75 8.97
CA SER A 160 -12.03 6.82 9.19
C SER A 160 -11.62 6.23 10.53
N GLN A 161 -12.26 6.68 11.62
CA GLN A 161 -11.95 6.21 12.97
C GLN A 161 -12.21 4.72 13.15
N ARG A 162 -13.28 4.20 12.56
CA ARG A 162 -13.60 2.76 12.63
C ARG A 162 -12.58 1.94 11.84
N TYR A 163 -12.23 2.39 10.65
CA TYR A 163 -11.27 1.68 9.80
C TYR A 163 -9.86 1.71 10.41
N LYS A 164 -9.45 2.85 10.96
CA LYS A 164 -8.19 2.94 11.73
C LYS A 164 -8.15 1.92 12.86
N LYS A 165 -9.20 1.88 13.70
CA LYS A 165 -9.29 0.90 14.79
C LYS A 165 -9.26 -0.54 14.30
N TYR A 166 -9.87 -0.83 13.14
CA TYR A 166 -9.80 -2.15 12.52
C TYR A 166 -8.37 -2.52 12.15
N LEU A 167 -7.61 -1.61 11.51
CA LEU A 167 -6.21 -1.84 11.16
C LEU A 167 -5.32 -1.98 12.41
N ASP A 168 -5.53 -1.14 13.43
CA ASP A 168 -4.80 -1.23 14.70
C ASP A 168 -5.06 -2.59 15.38
N PHE A 169 -6.31 -3.04 15.42
CA PHE A 169 -6.67 -4.36 15.96
C PHE A 169 -6.01 -5.49 15.17
N LYS A 170 -6.04 -5.41 13.84
CA LYS A 170 -5.42 -6.42 12.97
C LYS A 170 -3.92 -6.51 13.21
N ARG A 171 -3.23 -5.36 13.31
CA ARG A 171 -1.80 -5.27 13.56
C ARG A 171 -1.44 -5.91 14.91
N LEU A 172 -2.14 -5.52 15.98
CA LEU A 172 -1.94 -6.09 17.32
C LEU A 172 -2.21 -7.60 17.36
N SER A 173 -3.24 -8.06 16.66
CA SER A 173 -3.54 -9.49 16.59
C SER A 173 -2.43 -10.27 15.89
N SER A 174 -1.84 -9.74 14.83
CA SER A 174 -0.71 -10.36 14.15
C SER A 174 0.53 -10.42 15.04
N GLU A 175 0.83 -9.35 15.78
CA GLU A 175 1.93 -9.31 16.74
C GLU A 175 1.74 -10.34 17.85
N ILE A 176 0.53 -10.48 18.41
CA ILE A 176 0.22 -11.47 19.44
C ILE A 176 0.43 -12.89 18.88
N ILE A 177 -0.03 -13.16 17.66
CA ILE A 177 0.14 -14.47 17.02
C ILE A 177 1.62 -14.81 16.86
N GLU A 178 2.45 -13.89 16.41
CA GLU A 178 3.90 -14.14 16.29
C GLU A 178 4.57 -14.35 17.63
N LEU A 179 4.26 -13.56 18.64
CA LEU A 179 4.79 -13.74 20.00
C LEU A 179 4.40 -15.09 20.61
N GLU A 180 3.17 -15.56 20.39
CA GLU A 180 2.74 -16.88 20.87
C GLU A 180 3.44 -18.03 20.13
N LYS A 181 3.76 -17.87 18.85
CA LYS A 181 4.59 -18.83 18.11
C LYS A 181 6.00 -18.90 18.69
N GLU A 182 6.67 -17.73 18.84
CA GLU A 182 8.00 -17.64 19.44
C GLU A 182 8.04 -18.26 20.83
N ARG A 183 7.02 -18.00 21.65
CA ARG A 183 6.89 -18.57 22.98
C ARG A 183 6.77 -20.10 22.94
N ASN A 184 5.97 -20.64 22.02
CA ASN A 184 5.84 -22.08 21.86
C ASN A 184 7.16 -22.71 21.43
N ASP A 185 7.87 -22.11 20.47
CA ASP A 185 9.17 -22.60 20.03
C ASP A 185 10.19 -22.60 21.18
N ALA A 186 10.25 -21.53 21.98
CA ALA A 186 11.13 -21.43 23.14
C ALA A 186 10.88 -22.54 24.17
N LEU A 187 9.64 -23.03 24.34
CA LEU A 187 9.32 -24.14 25.24
C LEU A 187 9.96 -25.46 24.80
N PHE A 188 10.14 -25.67 23.50
CA PHE A 188 10.81 -26.87 22.98
C PHE A 188 12.32 -26.77 23.13
N PHE A 189 12.93 -25.63 22.81
CA PHE A 189 14.36 -25.41 22.96
C PHE A 189 14.85 -25.46 24.44
N SER A 190 14.00 -25.05 25.39
CA SER A 190 14.34 -25.10 26.81
C SER A 190 14.47 -26.53 27.40
N LYS A 191 14.06 -27.56 26.64
CA LYS A 191 14.18 -28.98 27.07
C LYS A 191 15.43 -29.68 26.52
N GLU A 192 16.16 -29.04 25.62
CA GLU A 192 17.41 -29.58 25.05
C GLU A 192 18.67 -29.13 25.83
N ALA A 193 18.50 -28.26 26.83
CA ALA A 193 19.56 -27.82 27.78
C ALA A 193 19.48 -28.59 29.11
#